data_dbadfba899828de23c36d0f11f71fe13
#
_entry.id   dbadfba899828de23c36d0f11f71fe13
#
_cell.length_a   1.000
_cell.length_b   1.000
_cell.length_c   1.000
_cell.angle_alpha   90.00
_cell.angle_beta   90.00
_cell.angle_gamma   90.00
#
_symmetry.space_group_name_H-M   'P 1'
#
loop_
_entity.id
_entity.type
_entity.pdbx_description
1 polymer ?
#
loop_
_entity_poly.entity_id
_entity_poly.type
_entity_poly.pdbx_seq_one_letter_code
_entity_poly.pdbx_strand_id
1 'polypeptide(L)'
;MLSTLQLFNLFLIFVRILAVFMSTPIFNSRSIPTLAKIGLAGLLSIIFLPLLEIPSGAGLTVLPTNTLSLVLMIAQEVLVGVLIGFVTGLVFTTVSIAASMMSLQVGFRSANLFDPFINTPTSALEQFYTLLAIALFLNINGHHWFIQALARTFQVLPLGSFVLDQITIERLVMFTGEIFISATRIALPVMGTLLLTDLGLGLIARAVPQIQVFFLGLPVKIGLGLVTLAFTLVLTAPLIKQLFSEISSNILAIGVH
;
A
#
# COMPACT_ATOMS: atom_id res chain seq x y z
N MET A 1 -32.35 -20.56 11.29
CA MET A 1 -31.11 -21.03 11.98
C MET A 1 -30.06 -21.25 10.90
N LEU A 2 -28.84 -20.76 11.13
CA LEU A 2 -27.73 -21.01 10.21
C LEU A 2 -27.33 -22.49 10.28
N SER A 3 -27.10 -23.12 9.13
CA SER A 3 -26.56 -24.48 9.07
C SER A 3 -25.10 -24.50 9.55
N THR A 4 -24.62 -25.67 9.97
CA THR A 4 -23.20 -25.83 10.40
C THR A 4 -22.26 -25.43 9.29
N LEU A 5 -22.61 -25.69 8.04
CA LEU A 5 -21.85 -25.29 6.86
C LEU A 5 -21.79 -23.76 6.69
N GLN A 6 -22.92 -23.08 6.89
CA GLN A 6 -22.98 -21.61 6.83
C GLN A 6 -22.14 -20.95 7.94
N LEU A 7 -22.12 -21.50 9.13
CA LEU A 7 -21.27 -21.02 10.23
C LEU A 7 -19.78 -21.20 9.88
N PHE A 8 -19.44 -22.31 9.23
CA PHE A 8 -18.07 -22.57 8.82
C PHE A 8 -17.63 -21.64 7.68
N ASN A 9 -18.48 -21.42 6.67
CA ASN A 9 -18.24 -20.45 5.63
C ASN A 9 -18.06 -19.03 6.19
N LEU A 10 -18.93 -18.61 7.12
CA LEU A 10 -18.82 -17.34 7.83
C LEU A 10 -17.46 -17.20 8.53
N PHE A 11 -17.01 -18.24 9.20
CA PHE A 11 -15.72 -18.25 9.88
C PHE A 11 -14.54 -18.07 8.89
N LEU A 12 -14.53 -18.77 7.76
CA LEU A 12 -13.49 -18.64 6.75
C LEU A 12 -13.48 -17.25 6.10
N ILE A 13 -14.66 -16.70 5.78
CA ILE A 13 -14.81 -15.32 5.30
C ILE A 13 -14.23 -14.35 6.31
N PHE A 14 -14.55 -14.51 7.59
CA PHE A 14 -14.02 -13.69 8.67
C PHE A 14 -12.49 -13.76 8.74
N VAL A 15 -11.91 -14.95 8.66
CA VAL A 15 -10.45 -15.14 8.69
C VAL A 15 -9.78 -14.40 7.52
N ARG A 16 -10.31 -14.52 6.28
CA ARG A 16 -9.78 -13.80 5.12
C ARG A 16 -9.84 -12.30 5.30
N ILE A 17 -11.00 -11.75 5.69
CA ILE A 17 -11.20 -10.31 5.86
C ILE A 17 -10.30 -9.77 7.00
N LEU A 18 -10.19 -10.51 8.09
CA LEU A 18 -9.33 -10.12 9.21
C LEU A 18 -7.87 -10.09 8.78
N ALA A 19 -7.40 -11.10 8.02
CA ALA A 19 -6.04 -11.13 7.49
C ALA A 19 -5.77 -9.95 6.55
N VAL A 20 -6.74 -9.58 5.69
CA VAL A 20 -6.67 -8.38 4.84
C VAL A 20 -6.50 -7.11 5.68
N PHE A 21 -7.33 -6.91 6.71
CA PHE A 21 -7.24 -5.71 7.56
C PHE A 21 -5.95 -5.63 8.37
N MET A 22 -5.39 -6.76 8.77
CA MET A 22 -4.13 -6.80 9.50
C MET A 22 -2.92 -6.56 8.60
N SER A 23 -3.00 -6.86 7.30
CA SER A 23 -1.90 -6.70 6.35
C SER A 23 -1.94 -5.38 5.56
N THR A 24 -3.13 -4.77 5.40
CA THR A 24 -3.29 -3.51 4.65
C THR A 24 -2.84 -2.31 5.49
N PRO A 25 -1.93 -1.44 5.02
CA PRO A 25 -1.35 -0.34 5.80
C PRO A 25 -2.36 0.65 6.38
N ILE A 26 -3.43 0.97 5.64
CA ILE A 26 -4.47 1.91 6.10
C ILE A 26 -5.15 1.39 7.35
N PHE A 27 -5.57 0.13 7.32
CA PHE A 27 -6.30 -0.49 8.43
C PHE A 27 -5.35 -0.95 9.54
N ASN A 28 -4.09 -1.26 9.21
CA ASN A 28 -3.09 -1.67 10.20
C ASN A 28 -2.47 -0.49 10.98
N SER A 29 -2.96 0.72 10.77
CA SER A 29 -2.54 1.88 11.55
C SER A 29 -2.74 1.64 13.06
N ARG A 30 -1.77 2.11 13.87
CA ARG A 30 -1.85 2.09 15.35
C ARG A 30 -3.00 2.92 15.89
N SER A 31 -3.53 3.85 15.10
CA SER A 31 -4.67 4.70 15.47
C SER A 31 -6.00 3.94 15.49
N ILE A 32 -6.10 2.76 14.85
CA ILE A 32 -7.33 1.97 14.83
C ILE A 32 -7.19 0.83 15.83
N PRO A 33 -8.03 0.79 16.89
CA PRO A 33 -8.02 -0.30 17.86
C PRO A 33 -8.23 -1.67 17.20
N THR A 34 -7.51 -2.68 17.67
CA THR A 34 -7.62 -4.05 17.14
C THR A 34 -9.05 -4.59 17.26
N LEU A 35 -9.76 -4.21 18.34
CA LEU A 35 -11.15 -4.58 18.55
C LEU A 35 -12.08 -4.06 17.45
N ALA A 36 -11.82 -2.82 16.97
CA ALA A 36 -12.58 -2.23 15.87
C ALA A 36 -12.33 -2.98 14.54
N LYS A 37 -11.10 -3.42 14.28
CA LYS A 37 -10.76 -4.24 13.11
C LYS A 37 -11.49 -5.57 13.13
N ILE A 38 -11.49 -6.25 14.28
CA ILE A 38 -12.19 -7.53 14.49
C ILE A 38 -13.69 -7.33 14.30
N GLY A 39 -14.27 -6.30 14.93
CA GLY A 39 -15.69 -6.00 14.79
C GLY A 39 -16.11 -5.71 13.34
N LEU A 40 -15.32 -4.89 12.64
CA LEU A 40 -15.58 -4.57 11.23
C LEU A 40 -15.44 -5.81 10.34
N ALA A 41 -14.43 -6.65 10.57
CA ALA A 41 -14.25 -7.91 9.85
C ALA A 41 -15.45 -8.84 10.07
N GLY A 42 -15.93 -8.95 11.31
CA GLY A 42 -17.13 -9.76 11.64
C GLY A 42 -18.39 -9.24 10.95
N LEU A 43 -18.60 -7.92 10.98
CA LEU A 43 -19.76 -7.29 10.34
C LEU A 43 -19.75 -7.49 8.81
N LEU A 44 -18.59 -7.29 8.15
CA LEU A 44 -18.46 -7.55 6.72
C LEU A 44 -18.64 -9.01 6.38
N SER A 45 -18.20 -9.94 7.23
CA SER A 45 -18.38 -11.38 7.02
C SER A 45 -19.86 -11.77 7.01
N ILE A 46 -20.65 -11.18 7.90
CA ILE A 46 -22.11 -11.39 7.94
C ILE A 46 -22.77 -10.84 6.67
N ILE A 47 -22.32 -9.67 6.17
CA ILE A 47 -22.86 -9.05 4.95
C ILE A 47 -22.48 -9.88 3.70
N PHE A 48 -21.26 -10.44 3.65
CA PHE A 48 -20.76 -11.16 2.49
C PHE A 48 -21.31 -12.59 2.40
N LEU A 49 -21.66 -13.22 3.53
CA LEU A 49 -22.17 -14.59 3.55
C LEU A 49 -23.34 -14.81 2.55
N PRO A 50 -24.44 -14.04 2.59
CA PRO A 50 -25.55 -14.24 1.64
C PRO A 50 -25.17 -13.90 0.19
N LEU A 51 -24.25 -12.97 -0.03
CA LEU A 51 -23.79 -12.59 -1.37
C LEU A 51 -23.02 -13.72 -2.06
N LEU A 52 -22.36 -14.57 -1.29
CA LEU A 52 -21.53 -15.67 -1.80
C LEU A 52 -22.33 -16.98 -2.00
N GLU A 53 -23.39 -17.19 -1.24
CA GLU A 53 -24.20 -18.42 -1.31
C GLU A 53 -25.20 -18.41 -2.48
N ILE A 54 -25.74 -17.26 -2.84
CA ILE A 54 -26.87 -17.17 -3.78
C ILE A 54 -26.47 -17.24 -5.26
N PRO A 55 -25.40 -16.55 -5.76
CA PRO A 55 -25.12 -16.55 -7.21
C PRO A 55 -23.90 -17.35 -7.67
N SER A 56 -22.93 -17.69 -6.83
CA SER A 56 -21.60 -18.04 -7.33
C SER A 56 -21.06 -19.42 -6.92
N GLY A 57 -21.72 -20.13 -5.99
CA GLY A 57 -21.12 -21.37 -5.49
C GLY A 57 -19.73 -21.21 -4.86
N ALA A 58 -19.39 -19.99 -4.45
CA ALA A 58 -18.07 -19.66 -3.90
C ALA A 58 -17.87 -20.14 -2.47
N GLY A 59 -18.94 -20.57 -1.80
CA GLY A 59 -18.90 -21.22 -0.49
C GLY A 59 -18.55 -22.70 -0.59
N LEU A 60 -18.05 -23.25 0.52
CA LEU A 60 -17.84 -24.69 0.63
C LEU A 60 -19.19 -25.41 0.58
N THR A 61 -19.22 -26.52 -0.15
CA THR A 61 -20.38 -27.40 -0.23
C THR A 61 -20.28 -28.57 0.77
N VAL A 62 -19.08 -28.88 1.23
CA VAL A 62 -18.81 -30.03 2.14
C VAL A 62 -17.87 -29.52 3.28
N LEU A 63 -18.16 -29.97 4.50
CA LEU A 63 -17.30 -29.71 5.65
C LEU A 63 -16.02 -30.55 5.58
N PRO A 64 -14.88 -29.99 6.04
CA PRO A 64 -13.63 -30.74 6.11
C PRO A 64 -13.76 -31.94 7.04
N THR A 65 -13.34 -33.12 6.60
CA THR A 65 -13.45 -34.38 7.34
C THR A 65 -12.35 -34.56 8.38
N ASN A 66 -11.20 -33.91 8.17
CA ASN A 66 -10.01 -34.06 8.99
C ASN A 66 -9.54 -32.70 9.57
N THR A 67 -8.95 -32.73 10.77
CA THR A 67 -8.37 -31.54 11.41
C THR A 67 -7.27 -30.89 10.54
N LEU A 68 -6.48 -31.71 9.83
CA LEU A 68 -5.44 -31.22 8.93
C LEU A 68 -6.03 -30.41 7.77
N SER A 69 -7.11 -30.88 7.14
CA SER A 69 -7.79 -30.15 6.05
C SER A 69 -8.37 -28.82 6.54
N LEU A 70 -8.91 -28.80 7.76
CA LEU A 70 -9.39 -27.56 8.40
C LEU A 70 -8.26 -26.55 8.59
N VAL A 71 -7.13 -26.97 9.14
CA VAL A 71 -5.96 -26.09 9.35
C VAL A 71 -5.43 -25.56 8.00
N LEU A 72 -5.35 -26.42 6.98
CA LEU A 72 -4.91 -26.00 5.65
C LEU A 72 -5.87 -24.98 5.02
N MET A 73 -7.17 -25.15 5.15
CA MET A 73 -8.15 -24.18 4.67
C MET A 73 -8.00 -22.83 5.37
N ILE A 74 -7.86 -22.81 6.68
CA ILE A 74 -7.61 -21.56 7.43
C ILE A 74 -6.32 -20.90 6.96
N ALA A 75 -5.24 -21.67 6.78
CA ALA A 75 -3.96 -21.16 6.30
C ALA A 75 -4.06 -20.55 4.89
N GLN A 76 -4.82 -21.18 3.99
CA GLN A 76 -5.10 -20.66 2.65
C GLN A 76 -5.85 -19.31 2.73
N GLU A 77 -6.88 -19.21 3.58
CA GLU A 77 -7.63 -17.96 3.75
C GLU A 77 -6.78 -16.82 4.32
N VAL A 78 -5.92 -17.12 5.29
CA VAL A 78 -4.95 -16.17 5.83
C VAL A 78 -3.97 -15.74 4.74
N LEU A 79 -3.45 -16.67 3.94
CA LEU A 79 -2.51 -16.39 2.86
C LEU A 79 -3.15 -15.47 1.80
N VAL A 80 -4.36 -15.80 1.34
CA VAL A 80 -5.12 -14.95 0.40
C VAL A 80 -5.31 -13.55 0.98
N GLY A 81 -5.73 -13.45 2.24
CA GLY A 81 -5.91 -12.16 2.91
C GLY A 81 -4.63 -11.35 2.99
N VAL A 82 -3.51 -11.98 3.33
CA VAL A 82 -2.19 -11.33 3.38
C VAL A 82 -1.76 -10.88 1.98
N LEU A 83 -1.97 -11.68 0.93
CA LEU A 83 -1.63 -11.30 -0.44
C LEU A 83 -2.44 -10.09 -0.93
N ILE A 84 -3.75 -10.06 -0.66
CA ILE A 84 -4.60 -8.91 -0.98
C ILE A 84 -4.11 -7.66 -0.25
N GLY A 85 -3.83 -7.77 1.05
CA GLY A 85 -3.31 -6.67 1.83
C GLY A 85 -1.92 -6.22 1.39
N PHE A 86 -1.06 -7.14 0.99
CA PHE A 86 0.26 -6.85 0.42
C PHE A 86 0.12 -6.03 -0.87
N VAL A 87 -0.64 -6.51 -1.86
CA VAL A 87 -0.84 -5.80 -3.14
C VAL A 87 -1.43 -4.41 -2.92
N THR A 88 -2.42 -4.29 -2.02
CA THR A 88 -2.96 -2.98 -1.65
C THR A 88 -1.89 -2.10 -0.99
N GLY A 89 -1.04 -2.68 -0.15
CA GLY A 89 0.06 -2.01 0.53
C GLY A 89 1.12 -1.48 -0.43
N LEU A 90 1.34 -2.14 -1.57
CA LEU A 90 2.33 -1.72 -2.56
C LEU A 90 2.07 -0.30 -3.07
N VAL A 91 0.81 0.10 -3.25
CA VAL A 91 0.46 1.47 -3.72
C VAL A 91 0.86 2.53 -2.68
N PHE A 92 0.58 2.28 -1.40
CA PHE A 92 1.00 3.21 -0.33
C PHE A 92 2.52 3.24 -0.18
N THR A 93 3.16 2.08 -0.33
CA THR A 93 4.62 1.96 -0.32
C THR A 93 5.25 2.75 -1.46
N THR A 94 4.65 2.75 -2.66
CA THR A 94 5.08 3.57 -3.80
C THR A 94 5.17 5.04 -3.45
N VAL A 95 4.11 5.58 -2.84
CA VAL A 95 4.07 6.99 -2.42
C VAL A 95 5.11 7.27 -1.33
N SER A 96 5.28 6.35 -0.38
CA SER A 96 6.27 6.47 0.70
C SER A 96 7.70 6.45 0.15
N ILE A 97 8.02 5.57 -0.80
CA ILE A 97 9.34 5.52 -1.45
C ILE A 97 9.59 6.81 -2.23
N ALA A 98 8.62 7.30 -3.00
CA ALA A 98 8.74 8.56 -3.73
C ALA A 98 9.04 9.72 -2.77
N ALA A 99 8.31 9.82 -1.67
CA ALA A 99 8.51 10.83 -0.64
C ALA A 99 9.90 10.70 0.03
N SER A 100 10.37 9.48 0.26
CA SER A 100 11.70 9.21 0.81
C SER A 100 12.81 9.67 -0.13
N MET A 101 12.68 9.36 -1.45
CA MET A 101 13.61 9.84 -2.48
C MET A 101 13.68 11.37 -2.52
N MET A 102 12.52 12.03 -2.53
CA MET A 102 12.44 13.49 -2.50
C MET A 102 13.03 14.07 -1.22
N SER A 103 12.75 13.48 -0.06
CA SER A 103 13.23 13.91 1.25
C SER A 103 14.75 13.86 1.37
N LEU A 104 15.35 12.79 0.83
CA LEU A 104 16.81 12.66 0.77
C LEU A 104 17.43 13.78 -0.07
N GLN A 105 16.86 14.02 -1.25
CA GLN A 105 17.42 15.00 -2.19
C GLN A 105 17.25 16.46 -1.72
N VAL A 106 16.10 16.80 -1.10
CA VAL A 106 15.84 18.11 -0.49
C VAL A 106 16.75 18.35 0.72
N GLY A 107 17.19 17.29 1.40
CA GLY A 107 18.04 17.39 2.57
C GLY A 107 17.28 17.38 3.91
N PHE A 108 15.98 17.01 3.93
CA PHE A 108 15.22 16.91 5.20
C PHE A 108 15.76 15.84 6.15
N ARG A 109 16.51 14.87 5.63
CA ARG A 109 17.19 13.85 6.45
C ARG A 109 18.58 14.28 6.94
N SER A 110 19.06 15.45 6.54
CA SER A 110 20.38 15.95 6.97
C SER A 110 20.44 16.19 8.48
N ALA A 111 19.31 16.46 9.13
CA ALA A 111 19.26 16.58 10.59
C ALA A 111 19.75 15.30 11.31
N ASN A 112 19.49 14.12 10.74
CA ASN A 112 19.93 12.83 11.30
C ASN A 112 21.45 12.63 11.20
N LEU A 113 22.14 13.41 10.32
CA LEU A 113 23.61 13.40 10.23
C LEU A 113 24.25 14.18 11.36
N PHE A 114 23.55 15.20 11.92
CA PHE A 114 24.05 16.05 13.00
C PHE A 114 23.70 15.49 14.38
N ASP A 115 22.60 14.77 14.51
CA ASP A 115 22.21 14.12 15.74
C ASP A 115 21.67 12.69 15.49
N PRO A 116 22.57 11.67 15.57
CA PRO A 116 22.19 10.26 15.39
C PRO A 116 21.21 9.73 16.45
N PHE A 117 21.04 10.44 17.57
CA PHE A 117 20.11 10.04 18.63
C PHE A 117 18.67 10.48 18.35
N ILE A 118 18.46 11.39 17.41
CA ILE A 118 17.13 11.72 16.90
C ILE A 118 16.69 10.60 15.94
N ASN A 119 16.24 9.50 16.52
CA ASN A 119 15.67 8.36 15.79
C ASN A 119 14.25 8.70 15.29
N THR A 120 14.12 9.65 14.34
CA THR A 120 12.88 9.82 13.58
C THR A 120 12.96 8.91 12.34
N PRO A 121 12.26 7.75 12.33
CA PRO A 121 12.35 6.80 11.22
C PRO A 121 11.82 7.36 9.90
N THR A 122 10.97 8.39 9.95
CA THR A 122 10.33 9.03 8.80
C THR A 122 10.54 10.54 8.82
N SER A 123 10.82 11.13 7.65
CA SER A 123 10.89 12.59 7.53
C SER A 123 9.50 13.23 7.53
N ALA A 124 9.44 14.53 7.84
CA ALA A 124 8.20 15.31 7.77
C ALA A 124 7.55 15.23 6.37
N LEU A 125 8.36 15.20 5.32
CA LEU A 125 7.90 15.07 3.94
C LEU A 125 7.26 13.70 3.67
N GLU A 126 7.86 12.62 4.15
CA GLU A 126 7.29 11.27 4.03
C GLU A 126 5.95 11.17 4.76
N GLN A 127 5.85 11.75 5.95
CA GLN A 127 4.61 11.78 6.71
C GLN A 127 3.52 12.59 5.98
N PHE A 128 3.89 13.75 5.42
CA PHE A 128 2.99 14.58 4.62
C PHE A 128 2.42 13.80 3.42
N TYR A 129 3.29 13.14 2.62
CA TYR A 129 2.86 12.38 1.46
C TYR A 129 2.03 11.16 1.83
N THR A 130 2.31 10.52 2.96
CA THR A 130 1.49 9.41 3.47
C THR A 130 0.09 9.88 3.82
N LEU A 131 -0.04 11.02 4.52
CA LEU A 131 -1.34 11.61 4.84
C LEU A 131 -2.08 12.08 3.58
N LEU A 132 -1.36 12.68 2.63
CA LEU A 132 -1.91 13.06 1.33
C LEU A 132 -2.45 11.85 0.56
N ALA A 133 -1.70 10.74 0.53
CA ALA A 133 -2.12 9.51 -0.12
C ALA A 133 -3.41 8.97 0.51
N ILE A 134 -3.51 8.95 1.83
CA ILE A 134 -4.71 8.52 2.55
C ILE A 134 -5.89 9.46 2.23
N ALA A 135 -5.67 10.78 2.25
CA ALA A 135 -6.70 11.76 1.92
C ALA A 135 -7.19 11.62 0.47
N LEU A 136 -6.29 11.43 -0.49
CA LEU A 136 -6.64 11.18 -1.89
C LEU A 136 -7.41 9.86 -2.05
N PHE A 137 -6.97 8.79 -1.39
CA PHE A 137 -7.66 7.50 -1.41
C PHE A 137 -9.11 7.62 -0.92
N LEU A 138 -9.32 8.34 0.19
CA LEU A 138 -10.67 8.57 0.71
C LEU A 138 -11.50 9.48 -0.20
N ASN A 139 -10.88 10.52 -0.78
CA ASN A 139 -11.56 11.47 -1.68
C ASN A 139 -12.09 10.81 -2.96
N ILE A 140 -11.35 9.82 -3.51
CA ILE A 140 -11.79 9.08 -4.70
C ILE A 140 -12.72 7.90 -4.37
N ASN A 141 -13.17 7.78 -3.10
CA ASN A 141 -13.93 6.63 -2.62
C ASN A 141 -13.19 5.28 -2.78
N GLY A 142 -11.85 5.28 -2.70
CA GLY A 142 -11.02 4.10 -2.85
C GLY A 142 -11.36 2.98 -1.86
N HIS A 143 -11.86 3.33 -0.68
CA HIS A 143 -12.37 2.36 0.30
C HIS A 143 -13.57 1.57 -0.23
N HIS A 144 -14.47 2.16 -1.02
CA HIS A 144 -15.56 1.45 -1.68
C HIS A 144 -15.02 0.47 -2.74
N TRP A 145 -14.08 0.91 -3.57
CA TRP A 145 -13.46 0.04 -4.58
C TRP A 145 -12.73 -1.13 -3.94
N PHE A 146 -12.06 -0.88 -2.81
CA PHE A 146 -11.37 -1.91 -2.05
C PHE A 146 -12.35 -2.97 -1.51
N ILE A 147 -13.47 -2.55 -0.89
CA ILE A 147 -14.49 -3.48 -0.38
C ILE A 147 -15.15 -4.26 -1.53
N GLN A 148 -15.42 -3.60 -2.67
CA GLN A 148 -15.96 -4.28 -3.85
C GLN A 148 -14.96 -5.28 -4.44
N ALA A 149 -13.67 -4.91 -4.53
CA ALA A 149 -12.63 -5.83 -4.97
C ALA A 149 -12.53 -7.03 -4.04
N LEU A 150 -12.56 -6.80 -2.72
CA LEU A 150 -12.53 -7.85 -1.72
C LEU A 150 -13.74 -8.80 -1.87
N ALA A 151 -14.95 -8.29 -2.09
CA ALA A 151 -16.12 -9.12 -2.36
C ALA A 151 -15.95 -9.98 -3.63
N ARG A 152 -15.39 -9.40 -4.70
CA ARG A 152 -15.12 -10.11 -5.96
C ARG A 152 -14.03 -11.17 -5.82
N THR A 153 -13.09 -11.04 -4.89
CA THR A 153 -12.06 -12.07 -4.68
C THR A 153 -12.64 -13.40 -4.28
N PHE A 154 -13.77 -13.43 -3.60
CA PHE A 154 -14.43 -14.69 -3.26
C PHE A 154 -15.02 -15.41 -4.49
N GLN A 155 -15.37 -14.68 -5.55
CA GLN A 155 -15.84 -15.26 -6.80
C GLN A 155 -14.68 -15.83 -7.64
N VAL A 156 -13.53 -15.14 -7.64
CA VAL A 156 -12.34 -15.54 -8.39
C VAL A 156 -11.54 -16.61 -7.64
N LEU A 157 -11.52 -16.52 -6.31
CA LEU A 157 -10.84 -17.43 -5.38
C LEU A 157 -11.85 -17.96 -4.36
N PRO A 158 -12.61 -19.04 -4.69
CA PRO A 158 -13.53 -19.66 -3.76
C PRO A 158 -12.86 -20.07 -2.46
N LEU A 159 -13.66 -20.25 -1.38
CA LEU A 159 -13.12 -20.61 -0.07
C LEU A 159 -12.39 -21.95 -0.14
N GLY A 160 -11.19 -21.99 0.44
CA GLY A 160 -10.36 -23.19 0.52
C GLY A 160 -9.80 -23.71 -0.81
N SER A 161 -9.86 -22.94 -1.91
CA SER A 161 -9.41 -23.37 -3.24
C SER A 161 -8.05 -22.82 -3.64
N PHE A 162 -7.49 -21.87 -2.89
CA PHE A 162 -6.26 -21.17 -3.27
C PHE A 162 -5.04 -22.08 -3.22
N VAL A 163 -4.30 -22.07 -4.34
CA VAL A 163 -2.99 -22.71 -4.45
C VAL A 163 -2.00 -21.65 -4.93
N LEU A 164 -0.90 -21.49 -4.19
CA LEU A 164 0.18 -20.58 -4.60
C LEU A 164 0.94 -21.22 -5.77
N ASP A 165 0.70 -20.71 -6.96
CA ASP A 165 1.34 -21.15 -8.19
C ASP A 165 2.46 -20.19 -8.64
N GLN A 166 3.21 -20.62 -9.66
CA GLN A 166 4.32 -19.83 -10.21
C GLN A 166 3.80 -18.51 -10.83
N ILE A 167 2.63 -18.52 -11.46
CA ILE A 167 2.05 -17.33 -12.11
C ILE A 167 1.74 -16.24 -11.06
N THR A 168 1.18 -16.63 -9.92
CA THR A 168 0.93 -15.71 -8.80
C THR A 168 2.23 -15.11 -8.28
N ILE A 169 3.28 -15.91 -8.13
CA ILE A 169 4.61 -15.43 -7.68
C ILE A 169 5.19 -14.42 -8.68
N GLU A 170 5.18 -14.75 -9.97
CA GLU A 170 5.69 -13.85 -11.03
C GLU A 170 4.95 -12.51 -11.05
N ARG A 171 3.62 -12.51 -10.86
CA ARG A 171 2.83 -11.28 -10.75
C ARG A 171 3.20 -10.46 -9.52
N LEU A 172 3.39 -11.07 -8.37
CA LEU A 172 3.82 -10.37 -7.15
C LEU A 172 5.20 -9.72 -7.33
N VAL A 173 6.13 -10.42 -8.00
CA VAL A 173 7.45 -9.86 -8.34
C VAL A 173 7.30 -8.68 -9.30
N MET A 174 6.46 -8.80 -10.33
CA MET A 174 6.18 -7.72 -11.29
C MET A 174 5.59 -6.50 -10.58
N PHE A 175 4.54 -6.67 -9.77
CA PHE A 175 3.94 -5.58 -9.00
C PHE A 175 4.94 -4.91 -8.07
N THR A 176 5.83 -5.69 -7.44
CA THR A 176 6.90 -5.15 -6.60
C THR A 176 7.91 -4.33 -7.41
N GLY A 177 8.22 -4.76 -8.64
CA GLY A 177 9.07 -4.00 -9.55
C GLY A 177 8.45 -2.67 -10.00
N GLU A 178 7.15 -2.66 -10.28
CA GLU A 178 6.41 -1.48 -10.70
C GLU A 178 6.38 -0.36 -9.63
N ILE A 179 6.53 -0.71 -8.34
CA ILE A 179 6.64 0.27 -7.25
C ILE A 179 7.79 1.24 -7.51
N PHE A 180 8.96 0.73 -7.86
CA PHE A 180 10.15 1.57 -8.05
C PHE A 180 10.02 2.48 -9.26
N ILE A 181 9.42 1.99 -10.35
CA ILE A 181 9.15 2.77 -11.55
C ILE A 181 8.18 3.91 -11.21
N SER A 182 7.07 3.58 -10.57
CA SER A 182 6.03 4.54 -10.22
C SER A 182 6.49 5.54 -9.16
N ALA A 183 7.25 5.09 -8.15
CA ALA A 183 7.85 5.96 -7.15
C ALA A 183 8.83 6.95 -7.78
N THR A 184 9.67 6.48 -8.71
CA THR A 184 10.61 7.33 -9.44
C THR A 184 9.86 8.35 -10.30
N ARG A 185 8.79 7.96 -11.01
CA ARG A 185 7.96 8.89 -11.80
C ARG A 185 7.36 10.02 -10.94
N ILE A 186 6.89 9.70 -9.73
CA ILE A 186 6.36 10.68 -8.79
C ILE A 186 7.48 11.62 -8.28
N ALA A 187 8.67 11.08 -8.00
CA ALA A 187 9.77 11.83 -7.42
C ALA A 187 10.57 12.65 -8.47
N LEU A 188 10.54 12.23 -9.74
CA LEU A 188 11.39 12.74 -10.82
C LEU A 188 11.37 14.27 -10.98
N PRO A 189 10.25 15.00 -10.94
CA PRO A 189 10.25 16.44 -11.11
C PRO A 189 11.06 17.15 -10.02
N VAL A 190 10.92 16.71 -8.76
CA VAL A 190 11.64 17.28 -7.61
C VAL A 190 13.12 16.89 -7.66
N MET A 191 13.39 15.61 -7.89
CA MET A 191 14.77 15.10 -7.99
C MET A 191 15.53 15.75 -9.14
N GLY A 192 14.89 15.91 -10.30
CA GLY A 192 15.50 16.55 -11.47
C GLY A 192 15.87 18.01 -11.22
N THR A 193 14.96 18.79 -10.61
CA THR A 193 15.23 20.19 -10.24
C THR A 193 16.39 20.29 -9.25
N LEU A 194 16.41 19.44 -8.23
CA LEU A 194 17.46 19.46 -7.21
C LEU A 194 18.80 18.95 -7.74
N LEU A 195 18.80 18.00 -8.69
CA LEU A 195 20.01 17.58 -9.39
C LEU A 195 20.63 18.74 -10.17
N LEU A 196 19.82 19.51 -10.91
CA LEU A 196 20.29 20.71 -11.61
C LEU A 196 20.83 21.76 -10.61
N THR A 197 20.20 21.90 -9.46
CA THR A 197 20.67 22.77 -8.37
C THR A 197 22.05 22.31 -7.87
N ASP A 198 22.26 21.00 -7.67
CA ASP A 198 23.54 20.44 -7.26
C ASP A 198 24.64 20.69 -8.28
N LEU A 199 24.35 20.54 -9.55
CA LEU A 199 25.28 20.86 -10.63
C LEU A 199 25.65 22.36 -10.62
N GLY A 200 24.67 23.25 -10.45
CA GLY A 200 24.89 24.68 -10.33
C GLY A 200 25.75 25.04 -9.12
N LEU A 201 25.46 24.48 -7.97
CA LEU A 201 26.24 24.68 -6.74
C LEU A 201 27.68 24.15 -6.89
N GLY A 202 27.86 23.01 -7.59
CA GLY A 202 29.17 22.45 -7.90
C GLY A 202 30.01 23.37 -8.81
N LEU A 203 29.38 24.01 -9.79
CA LEU A 203 30.06 25.02 -10.65
C LEU A 203 30.45 26.25 -9.86
N ILE A 204 29.60 26.75 -8.95
CA ILE A 204 29.91 27.88 -8.06
C ILE A 204 31.08 27.51 -7.15
N ALA A 205 31.08 26.31 -6.56
CA ALA A 205 32.20 25.84 -5.71
C ALA A 205 33.54 25.86 -6.46
N ARG A 206 33.52 25.51 -7.76
CA ARG A 206 34.73 25.54 -8.58
C ARG A 206 35.16 26.96 -8.93
N ALA A 207 34.21 27.87 -9.19
CA ALA A 207 34.50 29.25 -9.57
C ALA A 207 34.96 30.11 -8.39
N VAL A 208 34.40 29.89 -7.20
CA VAL A 208 34.65 30.65 -6.00
C VAL A 208 34.92 29.73 -4.80
N PRO A 209 36.15 29.17 -4.68
CA PRO A 209 36.47 28.15 -3.66
C PRO A 209 36.34 28.65 -2.23
N GLN A 210 36.33 30.00 -2.04
CA GLN A 210 36.20 30.60 -0.72
C GLN A 210 34.81 30.51 -0.11
N ILE A 211 33.78 30.21 -0.95
CA ILE A 211 32.41 30.05 -0.48
C ILE A 211 32.26 28.62 0.05
N GLN A 212 31.80 28.49 1.29
CA GLN A 212 31.45 27.21 1.88
C GLN A 212 30.09 26.74 1.30
N VAL A 213 30.12 26.18 0.07
CA VAL A 213 28.92 25.78 -0.70
C VAL A 213 28.07 24.81 0.07
N PHE A 214 28.63 24.01 0.96
CA PHE A 214 27.87 23.10 1.83
C PHE A 214 26.84 23.83 2.71
N PHE A 215 27.24 24.93 3.35
CA PHE A 215 26.33 25.69 4.23
C PHE A 215 25.31 26.52 3.47
N LEU A 216 25.64 27.01 2.27
CA LEU A 216 24.70 27.72 1.41
C LEU A 216 23.79 26.77 0.63
N GLY A 217 24.27 25.59 0.31
CA GLY A 217 23.56 24.62 -0.51
C GLY A 217 22.33 24.07 0.18
N LEU A 218 22.38 23.79 1.48
CA LEU A 218 21.26 23.20 2.21
C LEU A 218 20.02 24.12 2.25
N PRO A 219 20.13 25.42 2.63
CA PRO A 219 18.98 26.33 2.57
C PRO A 219 18.42 26.52 1.16
N VAL A 220 19.29 26.59 0.14
CA VAL A 220 18.89 26.74 -1.26
C VAL A 220 18.11 25.50 -1.73
N LYS A 221 18.60 24.28 -1.41
CA LYS A 221 17.92 23.04 -1.73
C LYS A 221 16.57 22.93 -1.04
N ILE A 222 16.48 23.27 0.24
CA ILE A 222 15.23 23.24 0.98
C ILE A 222 14.23 24.23 0.35
N GLY A 223 14.66 25.46 0.06
CA GLY A 223 13.79 26.48 -0.55
C GLY A 223 13.29 26.06 -1.93
N LEU A 224 14.20 25.67 -2.85
CA LEU A 224 13.83 25.19 -4.19
C LEU A 224 13.05 23.90 -4.14
N GLY A 225 13.41 22.99 -3.23
CA GLY A 225 12.67 21.75 -3.02
C GLY A 225 11.22 21.99 -2.63
N LEU A 226 10.95 22.87 -1.67
CA LEU A 226 9.60 23.23 -1.24
C LEU A 226 8.80 23.90 -2.38
N VAL A 227 9.41 24.82 -3.13
CA VAL A 227 8.77 25.45 -4.29
C VAL A 227 8.43 24.39 -5.34
N THR A 228 9.38 23.53 -5.69
CA THR A 228 9.16 22.46 -6.68
C THR A 228 8.10 21.48 -6.19
N LEU A 229 8.11 21.10 -4.91
CA LEU A 229 7.08 20.25 -4.30
C LEU A 229 5.68 20.86 -4.45
N ALA A 230 5.52 22.18 -4.20
CA ALA A 230 4.22 22.85 -4.33
C ALA A 230 3.69 22.76 -5.78
N PHE A 231 4.54 22.96 -6.78
CA PHE A 231 4.15 22.82 -8.19
C PHE A 231 3.90 21.37 -8.59
N THR A 232 4.70 20.44 -8.10
CA THR A 232 4.59 19.03 -8.47
C THR A 232 3.42 18.31 -7.81
N LEU A 233 2.88 18.80 -6.70
CA LEU A 233 1.67 18.24 -6.08
C LEU A 233 0.51 18.16 -7.07
N VAL A 234 0.33 19.17 -7.91
CA VAL A 234 -0.72 19.18 -8.95
C VAL A 234 -0.49 18.09 -10.00
N LEU A 235 0.77 17.82 -10.34
CA LEU A 235 1.15 16.81 -11.32
C LEU A 235 1.15 15.38 -10.74
N THR A 236 1.49 15.23 -9.46
CA THR A 236 1.59 13.92 -8.81
C THR A 236 0.26 13.40 -8.30
N ALA A 237 -0.69 14.27 -7.95
CA ALA A 237 -2.00 13.85 -7.49
C ALA A 237 -2.77 12.95 -8.49
N PRO A 238 -2.80 13.24 -9.81
CA PRO A 238 -3.41 12.35 -10.80
C PRO A 238 -2.71 10.99 -10.88
N LEU A 239 -1.36 10.95 -10.80
CA LEU A 239 -0.59 9.70 -10.82
C LEU A 239 -0.92 8.83 -9.60
N ILE A 240 -1.01 9.44 -8.41
CA ILE A 240 -1.40 8.73 -7.19
C ILE A 240 -2.82 8.20 -7.30
N LYS A 241 -3.77 8.99 -7.87
CA LYS A 241 -5.14 8.54 -8.10
C LYS A 241 -5.20 7.35 -9.07
N GLN A 242 -4.39 7.37 -10.13
CA GLN A 242 -4.30 6.25 -11.07
C GLN A 242 -3.83 4.97 -10.37
N LEU A 243 -2.76 5.03 -9.56
CA LEU A 243 -2.27 3.89 -8.79
C LEU A 243 -3.37 3.30 -7.88
N PHE A 244 -4.18 4.15 -7.26
CA PHE A 244 -5.30 3.68 -6.44
C PHE A 244 -6.41 3.02 -7.28
N SER A 245 -6.69 3.52 -8.49
CA SER A 245 -7.70 2.92 -9.36
C SER A 245 -7.32 1.52 -9.84
N GLU A 246 -6.02 1.23 -9.92
CA GLU A 246 -5.47 -0.07 -10.32
C GLU A 246 -5.48 -1.12 -9.19
N ILE A 247 -5.75 -0.72 -7.92
CA ILE A 247 -5.81 -1.66 -6.79
C ILE A 247 -6.81 -2.79 -7.06
N SER A 248 -8.00 -2.45 -7.55
CA SER A 248 -9.06 -3.44 -7.78
C SER A 248 -8.66 -4.49 -8.83
N SER A 249 -8.06 -4.05 -9.95
CA SER A 249 -7.57 -4.95 -11.00
C SER A 249 -6.40 -5.81 -10.52
N ASN A 250 -5.46 -5.22 -9.78
CA ASN A 250 -4.30 -5.93 -9.26
C ASN A 250 -4.67 -6.98 -8.21
N ILE A 251 -5.66 -6.69 -7.34
CA ILE A 251 -6.19 -7.68 -6.40
C ILE A 251 -6.82 -8.86 -7.14
N LEU A 252 -7.64 -8.59 -8.15
CA LEU A 252 -8.33 -9.65 -8.91
C LEU A 252 -7.34 -10.45 -9.76
N ALA A 253 -6.26 -9.84 -10.23
CA ALA A 253 -5.22 -10.53 -10.98
C ALA A 253 -4.50 -11.64 -10.18
N ILE A 254 -4.53 -11.61 -8.84
CA ILE A 254 -3.95 -12.68 -8.00
C ILE A 254 -4.65 -14.03 -8.25
N GLY A 255 -5.95 -14.03 -8.56
CA GLY A 255 -6.75 -15.24 -8.68
C GLY A 255 -7.08 -15.66 -10.12
N VAL A 256 -6.62 -14.95 -11.14
CA VAL A 256 -6.86 -15.31 -12.54
C VAL A 256 -5.71 -16.17 -13.03
N HIS A 257 -5.99 -17.42 -13.37
CA HIS A 257 -5.04 -18.38 -13.96
C HIS A 257 -5.18 -18.41 -15.47
#